data_cdaf303c394bb804b608ff62c732ab92
#
_entry.id   cdaf303c394bb804b608ff62c732ab92
#
_cell.length_a   1.000
_cell.length_b   1.000
_cell.length_c   1.000
_cell.angle_alpha   90.00
_cell.angle_beta   90.00
_cell.angle_gamma   90.00
#
_symmetry.space_group_name_H-M   'P 1'
#
loop_
_entity.id
_entity.type
_entity.pdbx_description
1 polymer ?
#
loop_
_entity_poly.entity_id
_entity_poly.type
_entity_poly.pdbx_seq_one_letter_code
_entity_poly.pdbx_strand_id
1 'polypeptide(L)'
;MRCAFRGCALDQHQSNEPDYCVTNDVENQTEKNPLGDGRRLGILYLLAFLSTITYGLITWQSAKFELSQPQIDRPIILVLGLFGLAFLYYIIASGVASTIRSSQKLTWAIVGPAIVFRVVGLFSTPIQEVDLYRYIWDGVVVSQGISPFKYPPDQVRMADPAITADPELRKLARVRNQDPAIAKVLGHVHFGQLPTVYPATSQAVFGLAAIVTPPDSSFDTRVRIMKTCLLAFDVGILFLVIGLLKLSNLPIGLSVMYGWCPLVWKEVANSGHLDTIAAFFTTLAVYLLVRLLCSKRNDTQTKSGSIIPLSIAALVLAAAVGAKLYPVVLAPLFLVVSIKKFNWPPVLLAGIVFTSATIALLWPMLPSSTQPEDATNIAAATEPVANDPSLGMKTFLKQWEMNDSFFLVAVENLKPAETFPENDKVWFSILPDQYRVTISETFVSLLGITEREAPFMVTRIATSAIFILIALWLAWKAGKNLSKSSDPAAEIGKSAFLTLAWFWLLSPTQNPWYWIWALPFLPFVRNRAWIAVSGLVLIYYMRFWLGYHYYDKTVFETNYYGTEYFDFVVTWFEFAPWLVWLAGESVYRSIRNRTKTKSD
;
A
#
# COMPACT_ATOMS: atom_id res chain seq x y z
N MET A 1 77.13 0.69 -0.07
CA MET A 1 78.16 -0.39 0.13
C MET A 1 77.45 -1.72 -0.01
N ARG A 2 77.75 -2.44 -1.11
CA ARG A 2 78.06 -3.87 -1.29
C ARG A 2 76.97 -4.86 -0.76
N CYS A 3 76.27 -5.54 -1.63
CA CYS A 3 76.60 -6.86 -2.25
C CYS A 3 76.58 -7.99 -1.19
N ALA A 4 75.93 -9.17 -1.41
CA ALA A 4 75.82 -10.00 -2.59
C ALA A 4 75.03 -11.32 -2.23
N PHE A 5 74.32 -11.87 -3.18
CA PHE A 5 74.34 -13.22 -3.71
C PHE A 5 74.22 -14.49 -2.85
N ARG A 6 73.26 -15.33 -3.19
CA ARG A 6 73.21 -16.77 -3.58
C ARG A 6 72.06 -17.47 -2.83
N GLY A 7 71.31 -18.39 -3.38
CA GLY A 7 71.37 -19.13 -4.62
C GLY A 7 70.15 -20.10 -4.69
N CYS A 8 69.91 -20.60 -5.87
CA CYS A 8 68.87 -21.52 -6.32
C CYS A 8 68.63 -22.76 -5.46
N ALA A 9 67.36 -23.21 -5.41
CA ALA A 9 67.02 -24.60 -5.74
C ALA A 9 65.53 -24.66 -6.20
N LEU A 10 65.33 -25.33 -7.32
CA LEU A 10 64.06 -25.73 -7.95
C LEU A 10 63.30 -26.70 -7.06
N ASP A 11 62.00 -26.55 -6.94
CA ASP A 11 61.11 -27.69 -7.02
C ASP A 11 59.76 -27.30 -7.63
N GLN A 12 59.38 -28.00 -8.68
CA GLN A 12 58.13 -27.91 -9.42
C GLN A 12 57.04 -28.61 -8.64
N HIS A 13 55.96 -27.91 -8.32
CA HIS A 13 54.63 -28.55 -8.26
C HIS A 13 53.60 -27.61 -8.87
N GLN A 14 53.11 -28.02 -10.03
CA GLN A 14 51.93 -27.47 -10.70
C GLN A 14 50.70 -27.68 -9.81
N SER A 15 50.00 -26.63 -9.46
CA SER A 15 48.58 -26.66 -9.15
C SER A 15 47.90 -25.54 -9.95
N ASN A 16 47.11 -25.98 -10.95
CA ASN A 16 46.24 -25.16 -11.75
C ASN A 16 45.13 -24.54 -10.84
N GLU A 17 45.22 -23.30 -10.51
CA GLU A 17 44.08 -22.47 -10.14
C GLU A 17 43.93 -21.35 -11.19
N PRO A 18 42.73 -21.16 -11.78
CA PRO A 18 42.52 -20.01 -12.64
C PRO A 18 42.38 -18.77 -11.79
N ASP A 19 43.35 -17.89 -11.87
CA ASP A 19 43.26 -16.50 -11.43
C ASP A 19 42.08 -15.82 -12.15
N TYR A 20 40.93 -15.73 -11.47
CA TYR A 20 39.88 -14.81 -11.86
C TYR A 20 40.30 -13.40 -11.46
N CYS A 21 41.06 -12.75 -12.33
CA CYS A 21 41.18 -11.29 -12.36
C CYS A 21 39.80 -10.70 -12.73
N VAL A 22 38.91 -10.58 -11.76
CA VAL A 22 37.68 -9.77 -11.83
C VAL A 22 37.92 -8.54 -10.96
N THR A 23 38.76 -7.67 -11.42
CA THR A 23 38.84 -6.30 -10.91
C THR A 23 39.27 -5.43 -12.07
N ASN A 24 38.45 -4.49 -12.41
CA ASN A 24 38.76 -3.18 -13.03
C ASN A 24 37.71 -2.64 -14.00
N ASP A 25 36.60 -3.37 -14.31
CA ASP A 25 35.58 -2.77 -15.20
C ASP A 25 34.44 -2.03 -14.45
N VAL A 26 34.40 -2.09 -13.12
CA VAL A 26 33.39 -1.36 -12.31
C VAL A 26 33.92 0.00 -11.83
N GLU A 27 35.23 0.19 -11.72
CA GLU A 27 35.82 1.48 -11.29
C GLU A 27 35.87 2.54 -12.39
N ASN A 28 35.86 2.15 -13.67
CA ASN A 28 35.96 3.11 -14.79
C ASN A 28 34.67 3.75 -15.25
N GLN A 29 33.51 3.49 -14.59
CA GLN A 29 32.26 4.23 -14.88
C GLN A 29 31.94 5.37 -13.90
N THR A 30 32.80 5.73 -12.97
CA THR A 30 32.48 6.67 -11.87
C THR A 30 33.33 7.93 -11.80
N GLU A 31 34.16 8.23 -12.75
CA GLU A 31 34.67 9.63 -12.89
C GLU A 31 33.65 10.53 -13.60
N LYS A 32 32.45 10.63 -13.07
CA LYS A 32 31.52 11.70 -13.44
C LYS A 32 31.92 12.97 -12.69
N ASN A 33 32.36 13.93 -13.46
CA ASN A 33 32.81 15.29 -13.12
C ASN A 33 32.05 15.88 -11.90
N PRO A 34 32.69 16.18 -10.75
CA PRO A 34 32.05 16.72 -9.54
C PRO A 34 31.35 18.06 -9.76
N LEU A 35 31.75 18.84 -10.75
CA LEU A 35 31.05 20.05 -11.21
C LEU A 35 29.65 19.74 -11.80
N GLY A 36 29.45 18.53 -12.38
CA GLY A 36 28.14 18.08 -12.85
C GLY A 36 27.15 17.77 -11.73
N ASP A 37 27.63 17.22 -10.62
CA ASP A 37 26.77 16.87 -9.46
C ASP A 37 26.28 18.13 -8.71
N GLY A 38 27.09 19.18 -8.61
CA GLY A 38 26.67 20.47 -8.03
C GLY A 38 25.51 21.10 -8.78
N ARG A 39 25.56 21.14 -10.12
CA ARG A 39 24.46 21.65 -10.96
C ARG A 39 23.19 20.81 -10.82
N ARG A 40 23.32 19.48 -10.77
CA ARG A 40 22.18 18.56 -10.60
C ARG A 40 21.53 18.71 -9.20
N LEU A 41 22.33 18.91 -8.15
CA LEU A 41 21.83 19.24 -6.82
C LEU A 41 21.07 20.58 -6.83
N GLY A 42 21.58 21.60 -7.54
CA GLY A 42 20.87 22.87 -7.73
C GLY A 42 19.49 22.69 -8.40
N ILE A 43 19.40 21.85 -9.44
CA ILE A 43 18.13 21.49 -10.08
C ILE A 43 17.21 20.79 -9.08
N LEU A 44 17.74 19.86 -8.28
CA LEU A 44 16.96 19.13 -7.27
C LEU A 44 16.37 20.09 -6.23
N TYR A 45 17.14 21.06 -5.73
CA TYR A 45 16.64 22.08 -4.80
C TYR A 45 15.59 22.99 -5.44
N LEU A 46 15.75 23.37 -6.71
CA LEU A 46 14.74 24.15 -7.44
C LEU A 46 13.43 23.36 -7.54
N LEU A 47 13.49 22.07 -7.91
CA LEU A 47 12.31 21.22 -7.98
C LEU A 47 11.66 21.02 -6.60
N ALA A 48 12.46 20.90 -5.53
CA ALA A 48 11.97 20.85 -4.16
C ALA A 48 11.20 22.13 -3.79
N PHE A 49 11.75 23.30 -4.13
CA PHE A 49 11.12 24.59 -3.88
C PHE A 49 9.80 24.72 -4.65
N LEU A 50 9.78 24.40 -5.94
CA LEU A 50 8.56 24.43 -6.77
C LEU A 50 7.50 23.44 -6.25
N SER A 51 7.90 22.24 -5.85
CA SER A 51 7.00 21.26 -5.23
C SER A 51 6.43 21.78 -3.91
N THR A 52 7.26 22.44 -3.08
CA THR A 52 6.78 23.04 -1.81
C THR A 52 5.73 24.10 -2.05
N ILE A 53 5.92 24.97 -3.04
CA ILE A 53 4.91 25.99 -3.44
C ILE A 53 3.62 25.29 -3.88
N THR A 54 3.74 24.27 -4.74
CA THR A 54 2.58 23.53 -5.26
C THR A 54 1.80 22.85 -4.13
N TYR A 55 2.47 22.19 -3.19
CA TYR A 55 1.83 21.61 -2.02
C TYR A 55 1.24 22.68 -1.07
N GLY A 56 1.87 23.84 -0.96
CA GLY A 56 1.32 25.00 -0.24
C GLY A 56 0.00 25.50 -0.86
N LEU A 57 -0.06 25.58 -2.19
CA LEU A 57 -1.28 25.94 -2.92
C LEU A 57 -2.38 24.88 -2.73
N ILE A 58 -2.03 23.57 -2.82
CA ILE A 58 -2.99 22.50 -2.55
C ILE A 58 -3.51 22.59 -1.10
N THR A 59 -2.61 22.80 -0.13
CA THR A 59 -2.97 22.97 1.29
C THR A 59 -3.91 24.16 1.48
N TRP A 60 -3.66 25.28 0.83
CA TRP A 60 -4.55 26.44 0.87
C TRP A 60 -5.93 26.14 0.29
N GLN A 61 -6.00 25.45 -0.87
CA GLN A 61 -7.26 25.06 -1.50
C GLN A 61 -8.01 23.99 -0.69
N SER A 62 -7.28 23.19 0.12
CA SER A 62 -7.87 22.08 0.88
C SER A 62 -8.96 22.52 1.87
N ALA A 63 -8.92 23.78 2.37
CA ALA A 63 -9.96 24.33 3.24
C ALA A 63 -11.36 24.28 2.59
N LYS A 64 -11.45 24.32 1.25
CA LYS A 64 -12.72 24.21 0.51
C LYS A 64 -13.31 22.79 0.49
N PHE A 65 -12.60 21.81 1.02
CA PHE A 65 -13.05 20.42 1.12
C PHE A 65 -13.61 20.08 2.50
N GLU A 66 -13.70 21.04 3.41
CA GLU A 66 -14.37 20.84 4.69
C GLU A 66 -15.79 20.34 4.46
N LEU A 67 -16.25 19.39 5.30
CA LEU A 67 -17.55 18.73 5.13
C LEU A 67 -18.75 19.69 5.22
N SER A 68 -18.57 20.85 5.84
CA SER A 68 -19.56 21.94 5.90
C SER A 68 -19.74 22.68 4.57
N GLN A 69 -18.78 22.57 3.64
CA GLN A 69 -18.81 23.25 2.35
C GLN A 69 -19.61 22.45 1.30
N PRO A 70 -20.35 23.14 0.40
CA PRO A 70 -21.06 22.48 -0.68
C PRO A 70 -20.12 21.63 -1.55
N GLN A 71 -20.52 20.41 -1.85
CA GLN A 71 -19.68 19.46 -2.60
C GLN A 71 -19.42 19.92 -4.03
N ILE A 72 -20.41 20.59 -4.65
CA ILE A 72 -20.34 21.07 -6.03
C ILE A 72 -19.29 22.18 -6.21
N ASP A 73 -19.01 22.97 -5.18
CA ASP A 73 -18.06 24.10 -5.23
C ASP A 73 -16.61 23.67 -4.96
N ARG A 74 -16.37 22.40 -4.68
CA ARG A 74 -15.03 21.88 -4.37
C ARG A 74 -14.13 21.94 -5.60
N PRO A 75 -12.93 22.55 -5.52
CA PRO A 75 -12.06 22.79 -6.66
C PRO A 75 -11.26 21.53 -7.07
N ILE A 76 -11.94 20.41 -7.31
CA ILE A 76 -11.32 19.10 -7.58
C ILE A 76 -10.42 19.16 -8.81
N ILE A 77 -10.88 19.75 -9.92
CA ILE A 77 -10.11 19.86 -11.16
C ILE A 77 -8.83 20.68 -10.97
N LEU A 78 -8.93 21.82 -10.27
CA LEU A 78 -7.75 22.64 -9.96
C LEU A 78 -6.73 21.86 -9.12
N VAL A 79 -7.18 21.14 -8.11
CA VAL A 79 -6.32 20.35 -7.24
C VAL A 79 -5.67 19.20 -8.01
N LEU A 80 -6.40 18.52 -8.89
CA LEU A 80 -5.84 17.50 -9.78
C LEU A 80 -4.80 18.08 -10.73
N GLY A 81 -5.03 19.26 -11.29
CA GLY A 81 -4.04 19.97 -12.10
C GLY A 81 -2.75 20.28 -11.32
N LEU A 82 -2.87 20.72 -10.06
CA LEU A 82 -1.72 20.94 -9.18
C LEU A 82 -1.00 19.62 -8.84
N PHE A 83 -1.71 18.52 -8.63
CA PHE A 83 -1.08 17.21 -8.48
C PHE A 83 -0.38 16.75 -9.75
N GLY A 84 -0.93 17.02 -10.94
CA GLY A 84 -0.27 16.78 -12.23
C GLY A 84 1.05 17.55 -12.34
N LEU A 85 1.07 18.82 -11.91
CA LEU A 85 2.28 19.63 -11.86
C LEU A 85 3.32 19.08 -10.86
N ALA A 86 2.88 18.71 -9.66
CA ALA A 86 3.75 18.08 -8.66
C ALA A 86 4.32 16.75 -9.19
N PHE A 87 3.53 15.98 -9.92
CA PHE A 87 3.96 14.74 -10.55
C PHE A 87 5.02 14.95 -11.63
N LEU A 88 4.89 16.01 -12.43
CA LEU A 88 5.92 16.40 -13.40
C LEU A 88 7.26 16.71 -12.70
N TYR A 89 7.24 17.50 -11.63
CA TYR A 89 8.45 17.78 -10.84
C TYR A 89 9.04 16.52 -10.23
N TYR A 90 8.20 15.62 -9.72
CA TYR A 90 8.62 14.33 -9.17
C TYR A 90 9.31 13.43 -10.18
N ILE A 91 8.81 13.32 -11.42
CA ILE A 91 9.45 12.53 -12.48
C ILE A 91 10.82 13.11 -12.82
N ILE A 92 10.92 14.43 -13.00
CA ILE A 92 12.18 15.11 -13.32
C ILE A 92 13.17 14.92 -12.17
N ALA A 93 12.72 15.11 -10.91
CA ALA A 93 13.55 14.93 -9.72
C ALA A 93 14.06 13.49 -9.60
N SER A 94 13.21 12.49 -9.87
CA SER A 94 13.60 11.07 -9.85
C SER A 94 14.66 10.76 -10.90
N GLY A 95 14.52 11.33 -12.12
CA GLY A 95 15.52 11.21 -13.16
C GLY A 95 16.85 11.86 -12.78
N VAL A 96 16.83 13.10 -12.30
CA VAL A 96 18.03 13.85 -11.90
C VAL A 96 18.73 13.18 -10.72
N ALA A 97 18.00 12.87 -9.65
CA ALA A 97 18.56 12.30 -8.42
C ALA A 97 19.23 10.94 -8.67
N SER A 98 18.67 10.10 -9.55
CA SER A 98 19.23 8.78 -9.88
C SER A 98 20.60 8.85 -10.55
N THR A 99 20.99 10.00 -11.10
CA THR A 99 22.28 10.22 -11.78
C THR A 99 23.34 10.91 -10.90
N ILE A 100 22.97 11.35 -9.70
CA ILE A 100 23.89 11.97 -8.74
C ILE A 100 24.60 10.88 -7.93
N ARG A 101 25.91 11.06 -7.70
CA ARG A 101 26.67 10.13 -6.85
C ARG A 101 26.09 10.07 -5.44
N SER A 102 25.91 8.85 -4.93
CA SER A 102 25.42 8.63 -3.57
C SER A 102 26.33 9.28 -2.52
N SER A 103 25.78 10.19 -1.73
CA SER A 103 26.50 10.96 -0.72
C SER A 103 25.56 11.39 0.40
N GLN A 104 26.13 11.80 1.54
CA GLN A 104 25.36 12.37 2.64
C GLN A 104 24.64 13.68 2.21
N LYS A 105 25.26 14.49 1.35
CA LYS A 105 24.65 15.72 0.80
C LYS A 105 23.39 15.38 -0.01
N LEU A 106 23.47 14.37 -0.89
CA LEU A 106 22.30 13.90 -1.64
C LEU A 106 21.21 13.36 -0.72
N THR A 107 21.59 12.59 0.31
CA THR A 107 20.62 12.06 1.28
C THR A 107 19.81 13.19 1.92
N TRP A 108 20.49 14.25 2.40
CA TRP A 108 19.79 15.40 3.01
C TRP A 108 19.03 16.25 1.98
N ALA A 109 19.53 16.34 0.75
CA ALA A 109 18.80 17.00 -0.34
C ALA A 109 17.50 16.28 -0.74
N ILE A 110 17.37 14.99 -0.39
CA ILE A 110 16.13 14.23 -0.59
C ILE A 110 15.25 14.25 0.67
N VAL A 111 15.83 13.92 1.82
CA VAL A 111 15.09 13.77 3.09
C VAL A 111 14.55 15.11 3.60
N GLY A 112 15.35 16.17 3.53
CA GLY A 112 14.93 17.50 4.00
C GLY A 112 13.66 17.99 3.32
N PRO A 113 13.62 18.12 1.97
CA PRO A 113 12.41 18.49 1.26
C PRO A 113 11.25 17.51 1.49
N ALA A 114 11.52 16.19 1.55
CA ALA A 114 10.49 15.21 1.83
C ALA A 114 9.79 15.48 3.17
N ILE A 115 10.53 15.85 4.22
CA ILE A 115 9.96 16.24 5.52
C ILE A 115 9.18 17.56 5.39
N VAL A 116 9.72 18.56 4.68
CA VAL A 116 9.03 19.85 4.46
C VAL A 116 7.67 19.62 3.78
N PHE A 117 7.61 18.77 2.75
CA PHE A 117 6.35 18.43 2.09
C PHE A 117 5.32 17.86 3.06
N ARG A 118 5.73 16.94 3.95
CA ARG A 118 4.86 16.33 4.97
C ARG A 118 4.36 17.37 5.97
N VAL A 119 5.26 18.26 6.43
CA VAL A 119 4.87 19.34 7.33
C VAL A 119 3.84 20.26 6.69
N VAL A 120 4.00 20.62 5.41
CA VAL A 120 2.99 21.40 4.68
C VAL A 120 1.65 20.67 4.65
N GLY A 121 1.65 19.36 4.32
CA GLY A 121 0.44 18.53 4.26
C GLY A 121 -0.25 18.31 5.62
N LEU A 122 0.51 18.36 6.71
CA LEU A 122 -0.04 18.22 8.06
C LEU A 122 -1.11 19.28 8.38
N PHE A 123 -0.99 20.48 7.80
CA PHE A 123 -1.92 21.59 8.00
C PHE A 123 -3.08 21.61 7.00
N SER A 124 -3.14 20.68 6.06
CA SER A 124 -4.21 20.58 5.08
C SER A 124 -5.45 19.88 5.63
N THR A 125 -6.64 20.29 5.18
CA THR A 125 -7.88 19.53 5.34
C THR A 125 -7.84 18.28 4.44
N PRO A 126 -8.30 17.10 4.90
CA PRO A 126 -8.41 15.92 4.05
C PRO A 126 -9.24 16.19 2.79
N ILE A 127 -8.67 15.91 1.61
CA ILE A 127 -9.32 16.15 0.31
C ILE A 127 -10.08 14.90 -0.09
N GLN A 128 -11.42 14.97 -0.07
CA GLN A 128 -12.35 13.90 -0.47
C GLN A 128 -12.24 12.59 0.33
N GLU A 129 -11.56 12.61 1.48
CA GLU A 129 -11.35 11.43 2.32
C GLU A 129 -11.75 11.71 3.77
N VAL A 130 -12.32 10.72 4.42
CA VAL A 130 -12.91 10.86 5.77
C VAL A 130 -12.51 9.74 6.74
N ASP A 131 -11.78 8.75 6.28
CA ASP A 131 -11.35 7.59 7.08
C ASP A 131 -10.59 7.99 8.35
N LEU A 132 -9.83 9.09 8.29
CA LEU A 132 -9.09 9.63 9.41
C LEU A 132 -9.96 9.86 10.66
N TYR A 133 -11.22 10.26 10.48
CA TYR A 133 -12.13 10.48 11.60
C TYR A 133 -12.50 9.18 12.30
N ARG A 134 -12.58 8.08 11.53
CA ARG A 134 -12.77 6.75 12.09
C ARG A 134 -11.59 6.34 12.96
N TYR A 135 -10.36 6.62 12.52
CA TYR A 135 -9.15 6.28 13.31
C TYR A 135 -9.09 7.06 14.61
N ILE A 136 -9.45 8.36 14.59
CA ILE A 136 -9.51 9.18 15.80
C ILE A 136 -10.58 8.63 16.74
N TRP A 137 -11.78 8.31 16.24
CA TRP A 137 -12.85 7.73 17.04
C TRP A 137 -12.46 6.38 17.64
N ASP A 138 -11.97 5.45 16.84
CA ASP A 138 -11.51 4.14 17.32
C ASP A 138 -10.42 4.28 18.40
N GLY A 139 -9.49 5.23 18.21
CA GLY A 139 -8.48 5.58 19.20
C GLY A 139 -9.06 6.06 20.53
N VAL A 140 -10.10 6.89 20.49
CA VAL A 140 -10.83 7.31 21.69
C VAL A 140 -11.46 6.09 22.39
N VAL A 141 -12.11 5.20 21.65
CA VAL A 141 -12.72 3.97 22.20
C VAL A 141 -11.66 3.11 22.91
N VAL A 142 -10.52 2.87 22.23
CA VAL A 142 -9.39 2.11 22.79
C VAL A 142 -8.82 2.79 24.04
N SER A 143 -8.69 4.12 24.06
CA SER A 143 -8.17 4.85 25.22
C SER A 143 -9.10 4.76 26.44
N GLN A 144 -10.38 4.45 26.24
CA GLN A 144 -11.35 4.19 27.30
C GLN A 144 -11.29 2.72 27.83
N GLY A 145 -10.40 1.88 27.27
CA GLY A 145 -10.30 0.46 27.63
C GLY A 145 -11.44 -0.40 27.03
N ILE A 146 -12.13 0.12 26.00
CA ILE A 146 -13.25 -0.57 25.36
C ILE A 146 -12.80 -1.10 24.00
N SER A 147 -13.29 -2.29 23.60
CA SER A 147 -12.99 -2.87 22.31
C SER A 147 -13.67 -2.06 21.18
N PRO A 148 -12.92 -1.58 20.17
CA PRO A 148 -13.51 -0.86 19.04
C PRO A 148 -14.32 -1.76 18.11
N PHE A 149 -14.24 -3.08 18.27
CA PHE A 149 -15.02 -4.07 17.52
C PHE A 149 -16.41 -4.33 18.12
N LYS A 150 -16.70 -3.78 19.31
CA LYS A 150 -17.93 -4.09 20.05
C LYS A 150 -19.11 -3.23 19.65
N TYR A 151 -18.89 -1.92 19.52
CA TYR A 151 -19.97 -0.96 19.24
C TYR A 151 -19.72 -0.22 17.92
N PRO A 152 -20.63 -0.36 16.92
CA PRO A 152 -20.63 0.53 15.77
C PRO A 152 -20.78 2.00 16.20
N PRO A 153 -20.15 2.96 15.51
CA PRO A 153 -20.27 4.39 15.82
C PRO A 153 -21.71 4.90 15.95
N ASP A 154 -22.63 4.40 15.13
CA ASP A 154 -24.03 4.82 15.14
C ASP A 154 -24.76 4.42 16.42
N GLN A 155 -24.41 3.27 17.02
CA GLN A 155 -24.94 2.92 18.34
C GLN A 155 -24.55 3.95 19.39
N VAL A 156 -23.31 4.44 19.34
CA VAL A 156 -22.86 5.49 20.28
C VAL A 156 -23.51 6.85 19.94
N ARG A 157 -23.72 7.16 18.65
CA ARG A 157 -24.43 8.40 18.23
C ARG A 157 -25.85 8.45 18.79
N MET A 158 -26.56 7.32 18.77
CA MET A 158 -27.96 7.22 19.20
C MET A 158 -28.11 6.97 20.71
N ALA A 159 -27.07 6.53 21.41
CA ALA A 159 -27.15 6.20 22.83
C ALA A 159 -27.39 7.44 23.69
N ASP A 160 -28.42 7.36 24.55
CA ASP A 160 -28.64 8.35 25.63
C ASP A 160 -27.99 7.83 26.92
N PRO A 161 -26.99 8.51 27.48
CA PRO A 161 -26.31 8.07 28.68
C PRO A 161 -27.20 8.03 29.92
N ALA A 162 -28.39 8.66 29.90
CA ALA A 162 -29.33 8.63 31.01
C ALA A 162 -30.09 7.30 31.10
N ILE A 163 -30.40 6.68 29.97
CA ILE A 163 -31.26 5.50 29.88
C ILE A 163 -30.54 4.24 29.36
N THR A 164 -29.34 4.37 28.77
CA THR A 164 -28.59 3.24 28.24
C THR A 164 -28.19 2.28 29.36
N ALA A 165 -28.63 1.03 29.29
CA ALA A 165 -28.36 0.01 30.30
C ALA A 165 -26.90 -0.49 30.29
N ASP A 166 -26.31 -0.68 29.08
CA ASP A 166 -24.93 -1.15 28.91
C ASP A 166 -23.93 -0.11 29.45
N PRO A 167 -23.10 -0.46 30.45
CA PRO A 167 -22.18 0.48 31.09
C PRO A 167 -21.07 1.00 30.18
N GLU A 168 -20.56 0.19 29.23
CA GLU A 168 -19.52 0.60 28.30
C GLU A 168 -20.09 1.54 27.23
N LEU A 169 -21.24 1.21 26.64
CA LEU A 169 -21.93 2.07 25.69
C LEU A 169 -22.32 3.41 26.34
N ARG A 170 -22.81 3.36 27.59
CA ARG A 170 -23.10 4.55 28.41
C ARG A 170 -21.86 5.41 28.63
N LYS A 171 -20.69 4.77 28.88
CA LYS A 171 -19.41 5.47 29.04
C LYS A 171 -19.03 6.22 27.76
N LEU A 172 -19.11 5.56 26.59
CA LEU A 172 -18.81 6.17 25.29
C LEU A 172 -19.78 7.33 24.97
N ALA A 173 -21.07 7.18 25.26
CA ALA A 173 -22.05 8.23 25.07
C ALA A 173 -21.77 9.45 25.98
N ARG A 174 -21.28 9.24 27.20
CA ARG A 174 -20.83 10.33 28.09
C ARG A 174 -19.60 11.04 27.51
N VAL A 175 -18.59 10.32 27.05
CA VAL A 175 -17.39 10.90 26.39
C VAL A 175 -17.80 11.77 25.22
N ARG A 176 -18.68 11.28 24.33
CA ARG A 176 -19.25 12.07 23.24
C ARG A 176 -19.92 13.36 23.71
N ASN A 177 -20.76 13.29 24.75
CA ASN A 177 -21.53 14.44 25.24
C ASN A 177 -20.67 15.48 25.96
N GLN A 178 -19.57 15.04 26.60
CA GLN A 178 -18.69 15.91 27.38
C GLN A 178 -17.66 16.67 26.52
N ASP A 179 -17.31 16.13 25.33
CA ASP A 179 -16.29 16.71 24.44
C ASP A 179 -16.89 17.03 23.06
N PRO A 180 -17.16 18.31 22.76
CA PRO A 180 -17.71 18.74 21.47
C PRO A 180 -16.80 18.39 20.28
N ALA A 181 -15.47 18.34 20.49
CA ALA A 181 -14.54 17.97 19.41
C ALA A 181 -14.65 16.47 19.09
N ILE A 182 -14.82 15.60 20.10
CA ILE A 182 -15.09 14.18 19.91
C ILE A 182 -16.46 13.97 19.29
N ALA A 183 -17.49 14.69 19.71
CA ALA A 183 -18.81 14.65 19.08
C ALA A 183 -18.73 15.01 17.59
N LYS A 184 -17.95 16.06 17.23
CA LYS A 184 -17.71 16.46 15.85
C LYS A 184 -16.98 15.34 15.08
N VAL A 185 -15.93 14.74 15.65
CA VAL A 185 -15.22 13.59 15.05
C VAL A 185 -16.18 12.43 14.76
N LEU A 186 -16.94 12.02 15.76
CA LEU A 186 -17.92 10.93 15.61
C LEU A 186 -18.95 11.27 14.53
N GLY A 187 -19.42 12.51 14.46
CA GLY A 187 -20.33 13.00 13.41
C GLY A 187 -19.77 12.88 11.98
N HIS A 188 -18.45 12.86 11.81
CA HIS A 188 -17.78 12.75 10.52
C HIS A 188 -17.43 11.30 10.12
N VAL A 189 -17.64 10.31 11.00
CA VAL A 189 -17.36 8.90 10.70
C VAL A 189 -18.34 8.38 9.65
N HIS A 190 -17.83 7.88 8.53
CA HIS A 190 -18.61 7.18 7.51
C HIS A 190 -18.79 5.70 7.89
N PHE A 191 -19.81 5.05 7.30
CA PHE A 191 -20.16 3.66 7.60
C PHE A 191 -20.33 3.40 9.09
N GLY A 192 -20.98 4.33 9.77
CA GLY A 192 -21.18 4.29 11.22
C GLY A 192 -21.96 3.07 11.72
N GLN A 193 -22.72 2.41 10.86
CA GLN A 193 -23.45 1.17 11.14
C GLN A 193 -22.54 -0.06 11.28
N LEU A 194 -21.28 0.03 10.82
CA LEU A 194 -20.34 -1.08 10.85
C LEU A 194 -19.33 -0.94 12.01
N PRO A 195 -18.99 -2.02 12.73
CA PRO A 195 -17.83 -2.04 13.61
C PRO A 195 -16.55 -1.84 12.79
N THR A 196 -15.44 -1.57 13.46
CA THR A 196 -14.16 -1.32 12.77
C THR A 196 -13.69 -2.54 11.97
N VAL A 197 -13.04 -2.25 10.82
CA VAL A 197 -12.39 -3.26 9.97
C VAL A 197 -10.87 -3.29 10.16
N TYR A 198 -10.33 -2.41 11.03
CA TYR A 198 -8.89 -2.22 11.19
C TYR A 198 -8.35 -3.09 12.32
N PRO A 199 -7.36 -3.99 12.04
CA PRO A 199 -6.87 -4.94 13.04
C PRO A 199 -6.08 -4.31 14.19
N ALA A 200 -5.73 -5.12 15.17
CA ALA A 200 -5.22 -4.71 16.48
C ALA A 200 -3.96 -3.83 16.45
N THR A 201 -3.02 -4.02 15.50
CA THR A 201 -1.82 -3.17 15.41
C THR A 201 -2.20 -1.72 15.04
N SER A 202 -3.14 -1.52 14.11
CA SER A 202 -3.65 -0.19 13.79
C SER A 202 -4.41 0.41 14.96
N GLN A 203 -5.23 -0.37 15.65
CA GLN A 203 -5.95 0.08 16.85
C GLN A 203 -5.00 0.53 17.96
N ALA A 204 -3.87 -0.16 18.15
CA ALA A 204 -2.86 0.25 19.11
C ALA A 204 -2.24 1.62 18.76
N VAL A 205 -2.00 1.89 17.48
CA VAL A 205 -1.51 3.21 17.01
C VAL A 205 -2.58 4.29 17.22
N PHE A 206 -3.84 4.00 16.92
CA PHE A 206 -4.94 4.94 17.14
C PHE A 206 -5.14 5.24 18.63
N GLY A 207 -5.09 4.21 19.47
CA GLY A 207 -5.14 4.36 20.94
C GLY A 207 -3.98 5.20 21.47
N LEU A 208 -2.75 4.96 20.97
CA LEU A 208 -1.58 5.78 21.31
C LEU A 208 -1.80 7.27 20.93
N ALA A 209 -2.29 7.52 19.71
CA ALA A 209 -2.61 8.89 19.28
C ALA A 209 -3.66 9.56 20.19
N ALA A 210 -4.68 8.81 20.62
CA ALA A 210 -5.67 9.32 21.56
C ALA A 210 -5.08 9.59 22.96
N ILE A 211 -4.20 8.72 23.47
CA ILE A 211 -3.55 8.87 24.79
C ILE A 211 -2.63 10.10 24.82
N VAL A 212 -1.86 10.35 23.75
CA VAL A 212 -0.95 11.52 23.69
C VAL A 212 -1.67 12.81 23.35
N THR A 213 -2.96 12.76 23.01
CA THR A 213 -3.77 13.95 22.75
C THR A 213 -4.15 14.60 24.08
N PRO A 214 -3.78 15.88 24.31
CA PRO A 214 -4.14 16.58 25.54
C PRO A 214 -5.67 16.63 25.73
N PRO A 215 -6.16 16.60 26.97
CA PRO A 215 -7.57 16.90 27.27
C PRO A 215 -7.99 18.24 26.64
N ASP A 216 -9.26 18.38 26.32
CA ASP A 216 -9.88 19.60 25.75
C ASP A 216 -9.25 20.08 24.42
N SER A 217 -8.52 19.18 23.72
CA SER A 217 -7.95 19.48 22.42
C SER A 217 -9.04 19.77 21.39
N SER A 218 -8.81 20.81 20.57
CA SER A 218 -9.71 21.14 19.47
C SER A 218 -9.78 20.01 18.43
N PHE A 219 -10.83 19.99 17.63
CA PHE A 219 -10.99 19.06 16.51
C PHE A 219 -9.75 19.03 15.60
N ASP A 220 -9.22 20.19 15.19
CA ASP A 220 -8.03 20.29 14.32
C ASP A 220 -6.78 19.74 15.00
N THR A 221 -6.63 19.94 16.31
CA THR A 221 -5.50 19.40 17.08
C THR A 221 -5.54 17.88 17.07
N ARG A 222 -6.71 17.26 17.27
CA ARG A 222 -6.87 15.79 17.21
C ARG A 222 -6.54 15.24 15.82
N VAL A 223 -6.99 15.90 14.77
CA VAL A 223 -6.65 15.58 13.37
C VAL A 223 -5.14 15.65 13.15
N ARG A 224 -4.48 16.73 13.57
CA ARG A 224 -3.02 16.90 13.40
C ARG A 224 -2.21 15.89 14.19
N ILE A 225 -2.61 15.53 15.41
CA ILE A 225 -1.92 14.52 16.22
C ILE A 225 -2.01 13.16 15.53
N MET A 226 -3.19 12.73 15.08
CA MET A 226 -3.35 11.48 14.34
C MET A 226 -2.51 11.48 13.07
N LYS A 227 -2.57 12.53 12.25
CA LYS A 227 -1.71 12.68 11.06
C LYS A 227 -0.22 12.60 11.41
N THR A 228 0.21 13.24 12.50
CA THR A 228 1.62 13.21 12.94
C THR A 228 2.07 11.80 13.30
N CYS A 229 1.23 11.02 13.98
CA CYS A 229 1.52 9.62 14.28
C CYS A 229 1.68 8.81 12.99
N LEU A 230 0.81 8.99 12.00
CA LEU A 230 0.88 8.29 10.72
C LEU A 230 2.09 8.74 9.89
N LEU A 231 2.42 10.03 9.90
CA LEU A 231 3.61 10.58 9.23
C LEU A 231 4.92 10.06 9.82
N ALA A 232 4.97 9.72 11.11
CA ALA A 232 6.16 9.11 11.71
C ALA A 232 6.47 7.75 11.07
N PHE A 233 5.46 6.92 10.78
CA PHE A 233 5.63 5.67 10.02
C PHE A 233 6.08 5.92 8.59
N ASP A 234 5.50 6.90 7.91
CA ASP A 234 5.84 7.27 6.53
C ASP A 234 7.30 7.74 6.41
N VAL A 235 7.76 8.61 7.30
CA VAL A 235 9.18 9.01 7.35
C VAL A 235 10.07 7.80 7.67
N GLY A 236 9.62 6.91 8.54
CA GLY A 236 10.30 5.64 8.81
C GLY A 236 10.45 4.78 7.55
N ILE A 237 9.43 4.70 6.69
CA ILE A 237 9.52 4.01 5.39
C ILE A 237 10.62 4.62 4.52
N LEU A 238 10.70 5.95 4.42
CA LEU A 238 11.74 6.62 3.63
C LEU A 238 13.16 6.20 4.07
N PHE A 239 13.41 6.15 5.38
CA PHE A 239 14.69 5.68 5.90
C PHE A 239 14.93 4.19 5.62
N LEU A 240 13.91 3.35 5.69
CA LEU A 240 14.01 1.92 5.33
C LEU A 240 14.31 1.73 3.84
N VAL A 241 13.69 2.52 2.96
CA VAL A 241 13.99 2.52 1.51
C VAL A 241 15.46 2.89 1.27
N ILE A 242 15.97 3.96 1.92
CA ILE A 242 17.39 4.33 1.83
C ILE A 242 18.28 3.18 2.35
N GLY A 243 17.89 2.53 3.44
CA GLY A 243 18.59 1.36 3.99
C GLY A 243 18.63 0.18 3.02
N LEU A 244 17.52 -0.15 2.39
CA LEU A 244 17.42 -1.20 1.37
C LEU A 244 18.28 -0.89 0.14
N LEU A 245 18.26 0.37 -0.35
CA LEU A 245 19.09 0.80 -1.47
C LEU A 245 20.59 0.66 -1.16
N LYS A 246 21.01 1.00 0.07
CA LYS A 246 22.41 0.79 0.53
C LYS A 246 22.78 -0.69 0.57
N LEU A 247 21.90 -1.56 1.06
CA LEU A 247 22.13 -3.01 1.08
C LEU A 247 22.22 -3.63 -0.33
N SER A 248 21.57 -3.01 -1.30
CA SER A 248 21.55 -3.43 -2.72
C SER A 248 22.60 -2.72 -3.57
N ASN A 249 23.48 -1.90 -2.99
CA ASN A 249 24.44 -1.07 -3.73
C ASN A 249 23.78 -0.23 -4.86
N LEU A 250 22.50 0.12 -4.71
CA LEU A 250 21.75 0.96 -5.65
C LEU A 250 21.90 2.45 -5.31
N PRO A 251 21.78 3.34 -6.32
CA PRO A 251 21.87 4.79 -6.09
C PRO A 251 20.84 5.27 -5.06
N ILE A 252 21.27 5.99 -4.02
CA ILE A 252 20.38 6.57 -2.99
C ILE A 252 19.37 7.54 -3.62
N GLY A 253 19.72 8.18 -4.76
CA GLY A 253 18.84 9.06 -5.51
C GLY A 253 17.49 8.42 -5.88
N LEU A 254 17.43 7.08 -6.00
CA LEU A 254 16.18 6.37 -6.26
C LEU A 254 15.16 6.48 -5.10
N SER A 255 15.60 6.86 -3.90
CA SER A 255 14.68 7.10 -2.77
C SER A 255 13.72 8.27 -2.99
N VAL A 256 13.98 9.14 -3.97
CA VAL A 256 13.04 10.17 -4.44
C VAL A 256 11.73 9.53 -4.89
N MET A 257 11.76 8.32 -5.47
CA MET A 257 10.57 7.62 -5.95
C MET A 257 9.53 7.38 -4.84
N TYR A 258 9.96 7.24 -3.59
CA TYR A 258 9.07 7.22 -2.44
C TYR A 258 8.96 8.59 -1.77
N GLY A 259 10.08 9.21 -1.47
CA GLY A 259 10.15 10.40 -0.62
C GLY A 259 9.44 11.63 -1.17
N TRP A 260 9.41 11.80 -2.50
CA TRP A 260 8.80 12.97 -3.17
C TRP A 260 7.53 12.61 -3.96
N CYS A 261 7.05 11.37 -3.86
CA CYS A 261 5.87 10.91 -4.58
C CYS A 261 4.62 11.74 -4.18
N PRO A 262 3.93 12.40 -5.14
CA PRO A 262 2.73 13.20 -4.84
C PRO A 262 1.59 12.36 -4.27
N LEU A 263 1.49 11.10 -4.67
CA LEU A 263 0.50 10.17 -4.12
C LEU A 263 0.73 9.95 -2.62
N VAL A 264 1.99 9.75 -2.19
CA VAL A 264 2.31 9.61 -0.76
C VAL A 264 1.93 10.88 0.00
N TRP A 265 2.21 12.06 -0.57
CA TRP A 265 1.79 13.31 0.03
C TRP A 265 0.28 13.41 0.17
N LYS A 266 -0.48 13.08 -0.90
CA LYS A 266 -1.95 13.13 -0.89
C LYS A 266 -2.53 12.16 0.11
N GLU A 267 -2.11 10.89 0.07
CA GLU A 267 -2.77 9.86 0.85
C GLU A 267 -2.33 9.82 2.31
N VAL A 268 -1.10 10.26 2.61
CA VAL A 268 -0.57 10.22 3.98
C VAL A 268 -0.60 11.59 4.64
N ALA A 269 0.04 12.60 4.05
CA ALA A 269 0.14 13.91 4.69
C ALA A 269 -1.18 14.68 4.64
N ASN A 270 -1.93 14.57 3.54
CA ASN A 270 -3.23 15.22 3.41
C ASN A 270 -4.36 14.38 4.01
N SER A 271 -4.59 13.16 3.52
CA SER A 271 -5.74 12.33 3.92
C SER A 271 -5.53 11.60 5.24
N GLY A 272 -4.27 11.30 5.62
CA GLY A 272 -3.96 10.57 6.85
C GLY A 272 -4.38 9.10 6.80
N HIS A 273 -4.14 8.40 5.67
CA HIS A 273 -4.46 6.97 5.59
C HIS A 273 -3.53 6.11 6.45
N LEU A 274 -4.12 5.15 7.15
CA LEU A 274 -3.43 4.19 8.03
C LEU A 274 -2.47 3.24 7.30
N ASP A 275 -2.57 3.19 5.98
CA ASP A 275 -1.79 2.30 5.11
C ASP A 275 -0.29 2.38 5.37
N THR A 276 0.20 3.53 5.85
CA THR A 276 1.59 3.72 6.25
C THR A 276 2.02 2.84 7.41
N ILE A 277 1.12 2.48 8.33
CA ILE A 277 1.45 1.58 9.45
C ILE A 277 1.81 0.21 8.90
N ALA A 278 0.94 -0.36 8.07
CA ALA A 278 1.17 -1.67 7.45
C ALA A 278 2.37 -1.63 6.48
N ALA A 279 2.50 -0.57 5.67
CA ALA A 279 3.62 -0.41 4.74
C ALA A 279 4.97 -0.28 5.47
N PHE A 280 5.00 0.40 6.63
CA PHE A 280 6.20 0.50 7.46
C PHE A 280 6.63 -0.87 7.97
N PHE A 281 5.74 -1.61 8.62
CA PHE A 281 6.08 -2.94 9.15
C PHE A 281 6.40 -3.93 8.03
N THR A 282 5.73 -3.84 6.87
CA THR A 282 6.05 -4.64 5.68
C THR A 282 7.47 -4.34 5.18
N THR A 283 7.80 -3.06 5.03
CA THR A 283 9.13 -2.63 4.56
C THR A 283 10.21 -2.99 5.58
N LEU A 284 9.92 -2.85 6.87
CA LEU A 284 10.84 -3.26 7.94
C LEU A 284 11.07 -4.77 7.94
N ALA A 285 10.02 -5.59 7.77
CA ALA A 285 10.15 -7.05 7.69
C ALA A 285 11.04 -7.46 6.52
N VAL A 286 10.81 -6.88 5.33
CA VAL A 286 11.66 -7.11 4.15
C VAL A 286 13.09 -6.62 4.39
N TYR A 287 13.27 -5.45 5.00
CA TYR A 287 14.60 -4.93 5.34
C TYR A 287 15.36 -5.88 6.28
N LEU A 288 14.70 -6.39 7.33
CA LEU A 288 15.31 -7.33 8.27
C LEU A 288 15.69 -8.64 7.59
N LEU A 289 14.82 -9.19 6.74
CA LEU A 289 15.12 -10.40 5.97
C LEU A 289 16.33 -10.17 5.05
N VAL A 290 16.33 -9.09 4.28
CA VAL A 290 17.44 -8.73 3.37
C VAL A 290 18.75 -8.54 4.14
N ARG A 291 18.71 -7.83 5.28
CA ARG A 291 19.89 -7.62 6.13
C ARG A 291 20.49 -8.94 6.63
N LEU A 292 19.63 -9.90 6.98
CA LEU A 292 20.07 -11.26 7.37
C LEU A 292 20.78 -11.98 6.23
N LEU A 293 20.26 -11.83 5.01
CA LEU A 293 20.84 -12.49 3.83
C LEU A 293 22.17 -11.88 3.37
N CYS A 294 22.34 -10.56 3.58
CA CYS A 294 23.56 -9.82 3.22
C CYS A 294 24.63 -9.87 4.33
N SER A 295 24.34 -10.44 5.49
CA SER A 295 25.31 -10.52 6.60
C SER A 295 26.41 -11.55 6.27
N LYS A 296 27.69 -11.09 6.23
CA LYS A 296 28.90 -11.91 6.05
C LYS A 296 29.22 -12.72 7.31
N ARG A 297 28.33 -13.53 7.82
CA ARG A 297 28.64 -14.43 8.93
C ARG A 297 29.31 -15.69 8.42
N ASN A 298 30.43 -16.11 9.05
CA ASN A 298 31.17 -17.34 8.70
C ASN A 298 30.21 -18.54 8.72
N ASP A 299 30.30 -19.43 7.73
CA ASP A 299 29.37 -20.54 7.44
C ASP A 299 29.02 -21.45 8.63
N THR A 300 29.89 -21.57 9.63
CA THR A 300 29.65 -22.41 10.81
C THR A 300 28.81 -21.72 11.91
N GLN A 301 28.80 -20.38 11.99
CA GLN A 301 27.98 -19.64 12.97
C GLN A 301 26.58 -19.27 12.45
N THR A 302 26.33 -19.37 11.13
CA THR A 302 25.06 -18.96 10.51
C THR A 302 23.90 -19.89 10.85
N LYS A 303 24.18 -21.15 11.20
CA LYS A 303 23.13 -22.17 11.32
C LYS A 303 22.28 -22.07 12.60
N SER A 304 22.87 -21.66 13.72
CA SER A 304 22.13 -21.50 15.00
C SER A 304 21.84 -20.03 15.36
N GLY A 305 22.69 -19.10 14.92
CA GLY A 305 22.55 -17.66 15.25
C GLY A 305 21.46 -16.91 14.46
N SER A 306 20.73 -17.56 13.54
CA SER A 306 19.66 -16.97 12.73
C SER A 306 18.26 -17.11 13.33
N ILE A 307 18.07 -17.88 14.40
CA ILE A 307 16.77 -18.16 15.01
C ILE A 307 16.08 -16.85 15.45
N ILE A 308 16.72 -16.08 16.33
CA ILE A 308 16.13 -14.85 16.88
C ILE A 308 15.89 -13.80 15.78
N PRO A 309 16.88 -13.45 14.93
CA PRO A 309 16.65 -12.44 13.91
C PRO A 309 15.58 -12.80 12.89
N LEU A 310 15.47 -14.08 12.49
CA LEU A 310 14.43 -14.53 11.56
C LEU A 310 13.04 -14.50 12.23
N SER A 311 12.96 -14.90 13.51
CA SER A 311 11.72 -14.80 14.30
C SER A 311 11.28 -13.34 14.50
N ILE A 312 12.21 -12.40 14.69
CA ILE A 312 11.89 -10.97 14.73
C ILE A 312 11.34 -10.49 13.39
N ALA A 313 11.95 -10.87 12.26
CA ALA A 313 11.43 -10.51 10.93
C ALA A 313 10.01 -11.07 10.71
N ALA A 314 9.76 -12.30 11.16
CA ALA A 314 8.46 -12.96 11.11
C ALA A 314 7.42 -12.25 12.01
N LEU A 315 7.79 -11.86 13.23
CA LEU A 315 6.94 -11.10 14.14
C LEU A 315 6.57 -9.72 13.57
N VAL A 316 7.54 -9.04 12.95
CA VAL A 316 7.31 -7.74 12.28
C VAL A 316 6.37 -7.90 11.09
N LEU A 317 6.48 -9.00 10.32
CA LEU A 317 5.53 -9.30 9.24
C LEU A 317 4.12 -9.58 9.80
N ALA A 318 4.01 -10.29 10.92
CA ALA A 318 2.73 -10.49 11.62
C ALA A 318 2.13 -9.16 12.10
N ALA A 319 2.94 -8.25 12.65
CA ALA A 319 2.49 -6.91 13.01
C ALA A 319 2.01 -6.11 11.79
N ALA A 320 2.63 -6.28 10.62
CA ALA A 320 2.16 -5.70 9.38
C ALA A 320 0.75 -6.22 9.00
N VAL A 321 0.54 -7.55 9.08
CA VAL A 321 -0.78 -8.18 8.85
C VAL A 321 -1.80 -7.71 9.89
N GLY A 322 -1.36 -7.55 11.15
CA GLY A 322 -2.17 -6.99 12.23
C GLY A 322 -2.46 -5.49 12.10
N ALA A 323 -1.80 -4.78 11.20
CA ALA A 323 -2.16 -3.40 10.85
C ALA A 323 -3.17 -3.34 9.68
N LYS A 324 -2.97 -4.15 8.66
CA LYS A 324 -3.85 -4.34 7.51
C LYS A 324 -3.55 -5.70 6.88
N LEU A 325 -4.54 -6.40 6.37
CA LEU A 325 -4.39 -7.83 5.99
C LEU A 325 -3.42 -8.09 4.83
N TYR A 326 -3.25 -7.12 3.91
CA TYR A 326 -2.51 -7.34 2.65
C TYR A 326 -1.08 -7.87 2.81
N PRO A 327 -0.28 -7.56 3.85
CA PRO A 327 1.10 -8.04 3.95
C PRO A 327 1.24 -9.56 4.00
N VAL A 328 0.16 -10.30 4.32
CA VAL A 328 0.14 -11.77 4.31
C VAL A 328 0.53 -12.34 2.94
N VAL A 329 0.30 -11.60 1.85
CA VAL A 329 0.64 -12.04 0.48
C VAL A 329 2.15 -12.21 0.26
N LEU A 330 2.98 -11.64 1.14
CA LEU A 330 4.43 -11.82 1.12
C LEU A 330 4.91 -13.06 1.89
N ALA A 331 4.03 -13.73 2.64
CA ALA A 331 4.40 -14.92 3.40
C ALA A 331 5.04 -16.04 2.54
N PRO A 332 4.55 -16.36 1.31
CA PRO A 332 5.21 -17.32 0.44
C PRO A 332 6.64 -16.90 0.05
N LEU A 333 6.86 -15.60 -0.22
CA LEU A 333 8.20 -15.07 -0.52
C LEU A 333 9.14 -15.26 0.67
N PHE A 334 8.71 -14.88 1.88
CA PHE A 334 9.47 -15.04 3.11
C PHE A 334 9.81 -16.50 3.38
N LEU A 335 8.84 -17.38 3.23
CA LEU A 335 9.01 -18.83 3.45
C LEU A 335 10.03 -19.43 2.48
N VAL A 336 9.85 -19.22 1.17
CA VAL A 336 10.73 -19.80 0.15
C VAL A 336 12.16 -19.29 0.28
N VAL A 337 12.34 -17.97 0.51
CA VAL A 337 13.66 -17.37 0.73
C VAL A 337 14.32 -17.94 1.99
N SER A 338 13.55 -18.09 3.07
CA SER A 338 14.06 -18.63 4.34
C SER A 338 14.48 -20.10 4.22
N ILE A 339 13.67 -20.94 3.58
CA ILE A 339 14.01 -22.37 3.33
C ILE A 339 15.29 -22.51 2.48
N LYS A 340 15.52 -21.61 1.53
CA LYS A 340 16.71 -21.65 0.67
C LYS A 340 17.99 -21.21 1.39
N LYS A 341 17.91 -20.41 2.44
CA LYS A 341 19.07 -19.79 3.08
C LYS A 341 19.35 -20.26 4.51
N PHE A 342 18.36 -20.75 5.21
CA PHE A 342 18.47 -21.16 6.61
C PHE A 342 18.14 -22.64 6.76
N ASN A 343 18.57 -23.22 7.88
CA ASN A 343 18.16 -24.56 8.27
C ASN A 343 16.67 -24.59 8.67
N TRP A 344 16.07 -25.77 8.70
CA TRP A 344 14.66 -25.95 9.02
C TRP A 344 14.22 -25.46 10.44
N PRO A 345 15.03 -25.59 11.55
CA PRO A 345 14.55 -25.18 12.86
C PRO A 345 14.26 -23.68 12.98
N PRO A 346 15.17 -22.75 12.54
CA PRO A 346 14.85 -21.32 12.47
C PRO A 346 13.62 -20.99 11.62
N VAL A 347 13.45 -21.68 10.49
CA VAL A 347 12.32 -21.44 9.58
C VAL A 347 11.01 -21.89 10.21
N LEU A 348 11.00 -23.09 10.85
CA LEU A 348 9.83 -23.59 11.55
C LEU A 348 9.42 -22.66 12.70
N LEU A 349 10.38 -22.25 13.54
CA LEU A 349 10.09 -21.34 14.66
C LEU A 349 9.58 -19.99 14.16
N ALA A 350 10.19 -19.41 13.11
CA ALA A 350 9.71 -18.18 12.50
C ALA A 350 8.29 -18.33 11.94
N GLY A 351 7.96 -19.48 11.33
CA GLY A 351 6.61 -19.82 10.89
C GLY A 351 5.60 -19.89 12.04
N ILE A 352 5.98 -20.55 13.14
CA ILE A 352 5.15 -20.62 14.36
C ILE A 352 4.92 -19.21 14.93
N VAL A 353 5.99 -18.40 15.07
CA VAL A 353 5.89 -17.02 15.58
C VAL A 353 4.99 -16.17 14.68
N PHE A 354 5.16 -16.23 13.37
CA PHE A 354 4.31 -15.52 12.40
C PHE A 354 2.85 -15.90 12.56
N THR A 355 2.55 -17.20 12.53
CA THR A 355 1.16 -17.70 12.58
C THR A 355 0.50 -17.38 13.90
N SER A 356 1.16 -17.65 15.03
CA SER A 356 0.60 -17.40 16.38
C SER A 356 0.38 -15.91 16.62
N ALA A 357 1.34 -15.05 16.24
CA ALA A 357 1.19 -13.61 16.38
C ALA A 357 0.09 -13.06 15.46
N THR A 358 -0.02 -13.54 14.22
CA THR A 358 -1.08 -13.14 13.29
C THR A 358 -2.46 -13.53 13.84
N ILE A 359 -2.62 -14.77 14.32
CA ILE A 359 -3.88 -15.22 14.95
C ILE A 359 -4.22 -14.33 16.14
N ALA A 360 -3.27 -14.08 17.04
CA ALA A 360 -3.50 -13.25 18.22
C ALA A 360 -3.94 -11.80 17.86
N LEU A 361 -3.31 -11.20 16.82
CA LEU A 361 -3.63 -9.84 16.38
C LEU A 361 -4.98 -9.73 15.64
N LEU A 362 -5.42 -10.81 15.00
CA LEU A 362 -6.70 -10.85 14.28
C LEU A 362 -7.85 -11.39 15.16
N TRP A 363 -7.53 -12.05 16.27
CA TRP A 363 -8.52 -12.66 17.17
C TRP A 363 -9.69 -11.75 17.55
N PRO A 364 -9.48 -10.46 17.89
CA PRO A 364 -10.57 -9.56 18.29
C PRO A 364 -11.61 -9.29 17.20
N MET A 365 -11.29 -9.59 15.93
CA MET A 365 -12.15 -9.37 14.76
C MET A 365 -12.93 -10.63 14.37
N LEU A 366 -12.70 -11.78 15.03
CA LEU A 366 -13.35 -13.03 14.69
C LEU A 366 -14.77 -13.06 15.27
N PRO A 367 -15.72 -13.80 14.63
CA PRO A 367 -17.07 -13.94 15.14
C PRO A 367 -17.05 -14.56 16.55
N SER A 368 -17.86 -14.03 17.44
CA SER A 368 -18.14 -14.71 18.72
C SER A 368 -18.96 -15.96 18.45
N SER A 369 -18.54 -17.10 18.98
CA SER A 369 -19.16 -18.41 18.80
C SER A 369 -20.58 -18.56 19.38
N THR A 370 -21.19 -17.48 19.86
CA THR A 370 -22.46 -17.47 20.58
C THR A 370 -23.65 -16.89 19.79
N GLN A 371 -23.50 -16.62 18.48
CA GLN A 371 -24.60 -16.03 17.70
C GLN A 371 -25.10 -16.96 16.59
N PRO A 372 -26.46 -17.06 16.36
CA PRO A 372 -27.04 -17.78 15.24
C PRO A 372 -26.64 -17.17 13.90
N GLU A 373 -26.41 -18.00 12.87
CA GLU A 373 -26.00 -17.62 11.52
C GLU A 373 -27.05 -16.82 10.71
N ASP A 374 -28.25 -16.56 11.26
CA ASP A 374 -29.40 -16.04 10.52
C ASP A 374 -29.38 -14.51 10.25
N ALA A 375 -28.32 -13.79 10.61
CA ALA A 375 -28.24 -12.33 10.41
C ALA A 375 -27.81 -11.91 8.98
N THR A 376 -28.13 -12.67 7.94
CA THR A 376 -27.71 -12.37 6.55
C THR A 376 -28.59 -11.35 5.79
N ASN A 377 -29.70 -10.88 6.38
CA ASN A 377 -30.58 -9.88 5.77
C ASN A 377 -30.39 -8.48 6.35
N ILE A 378 -29.39 -7.76 5.84
CA ILE A 378 -29.06 -6.37 6.24
C ILE A 378 -30.16 -5.35 5.86
N ALA A 379 -31.08 -5.69 4.94
CA ALA A 379 -32.12 -4.78 4.45
C ALA A 379 -33.41 -4.72 5.31
N ALA A 380 -33.57 -5.58 6.31
CA ALA A 380 -34.84 -5.72 7.06
C ALA A 380 -34.69 -5.59 8.59
N ALA A 381 -33.51 -5.27 9.13
CA ALA A 381 -33.30 -5.26 10.57
C ALA A 381 -33.81 -3.96 11.23
N THR A 382 -35.04 -3.97 11.66
CA THR A 382 -35.62 -3.02 12.65
C THR A 382 -35.28 -3.39 14.11
N GLU A 383 -34.58 -4.51 14.33
CA GLU A 383 -34.10 -4.93 15.65
C GLU A 383 -32.61 -4.60 15.83
N PRO A 384 -32.11 -4.26 17.04
CA PRO A 384 -30.70 -4.02 17.27
C PRO A 384 -29.92 -5.29 16.93
N VAL A 385 -29.23 -5.27 15.77
CA VAL A 385 -28.35 -6.34 15.32
C VAL A 385 -27.36 -6.60 16.45
N ALA A 386 -27.36 -7.84 16.96
CA ALA A 386 -26.39 -8.26 17.94
C ALA A 386 -24.97 -7.93 17.46
N ASN A 387 -24.13 -7.35 18.35
CA ASN A 387 -22.82 -6.80 18.03
C ASN A 387 -21.86 -7.88 17.49
N ASP A 388 -21.88 -8.15 16.19
CA ASP A 388 -20.93 -9.04 15.51
C ASP A 388 -19.62 -8.31 15.20
N PRO A 389 -18.51 -8.60 15.91
CA PRO A 389 -17.21 -7.98 15.65
C PRO A 389 -16.69 -8.18 14.22
N SER A 390 -17.14 -9.23 13.55
CA SER A 390 -16.71 -9.59 12.20
C SER A 390 -17.53 -8.91 11.07
N LEU A 391 -18.62 -8.22 11.40
CA LEU A 391 -19.54 -7.67 10.42
C LEU A 391 -18.84 -6.71 9.44
N GLY A 392 -18.00 -5.81 9.93
CA GLY A 392 -17.22 -4.90 9.09
C GLY A 392 -16.32 -5.66 8.12
N MET A 393 -15.62 -6.69 8.60
CA MET A 393 -14.76 -7.53 7.75
C MET A 393 -15.57 -8.33 6.73
N LYS A 394 -16.69 -8.94 7.14
CA LYS A 394 -17.59 -9.67 6.23
C LYS A 394 -18.11 -8.78 5.12
N THR A 395 -18.57 -7.56 5.45
CA THR A 395 -19.07 -6.59 4.48
C THR A 395 -17.96 -6.18 3.50
N PHE A 396 -16.75 -5.87 4.00
CA PHE A 396 -15.60 -5.57 3.16
C PHE A 396 -15.26 -6.72 2.20
N LEU A 397 -15.31 -7.94 2.68
CA LEU A 397 -14.98 -9.11 1.86
C LEU A 397 -16.04 -9.43 0.81
N LYS A 398 -17.32 -9.12 1.03
CA LYS A 398 -18.43 -9.52 0.16
C LYS A 398 -18.91 -8.46 -0.82
N GLN A 399 -18.68 -7.17 -0.53
CA GLN A 399 -19.35 -6.09 -1.25
C GLN A 399 -18.43 -4.93 -1.65
N TRP A 400 -17.17 -4.90 -1.20
CA TRP A 400 -16.32 -3.74 -1.43
C TRP A 400 -15.65 -3.81 -2.80
N GLU A 401 -16.17 -3.02 -3.74
CA GLU A 401 -15.66 -2.84 -5.09
C GLU A 401 -15.52 -1.34 -5.35
N MET A 402 -14.35 -0.90 -5.81
CA MET A 402 -14.11 0.52 -6.11
C MET A 402 -12.82 0.73 -6.90
N ASN A 403 -12.90 1.55 -7.95
CA ASN A 403 -11.74 2.01 -8.74
C ASN A 403 -10.85 0.84 -9.19
N ASP A 404 -11.41 -0.11 -9.88
CA ASP A 404 -10.74 -1.30 -10.36
C ASP A 404 -10.75 -1.40 -11.89
N SER A 405 -9.90 -2.24 -12.43
CA SER A 405 -9.75 -2.41 -13.88
C SER A 405 -10.06 -3.85 -14.31
N PHE A 406 -9.18 -4.80 -14.00
CA PHE A 406 -9.41 -6.19 -14.39
C PHE A 406 -10.60 -6.83 -13.68
N PHE A 407 -10.81 -6.46 -12.43
CA PHE A 407 -11.96 -6.94 -11.68
C PHE A 407 -13.26 -6.40 -12.27
N LEU A 408 -13.32 -5.10 -12.57
CA LEU A 408 -14.46 -4.45 -13.22
C LEU A 408 -14.82 -5.16 -14.54
N VAL A 409 -13.84 -5.36 -15.42
CA VAL A 409 -14.08 -6.06 -16.70
C VAL A 409 -14.63 -7.46 -16.47
N ALA A 410 -14.10 -8.18 -15.49
CA ALA A 410 -14.54 -9.55 -15.23
C ALA A 410 -15.95 -9.58 -14.60
N VAL A 411 -16.23 -8.73 -13.60
CA VAL A 411 -17.53 -8.74 -12.92
C VAL A 411 -18.65 -8.28 -13.84
N GLU A 412 -18.43 -7.24 -14.66
CA GLU A 412 -19.45 -6.76 -15.61
C GLU A 412 -19.78 -7.79 -16.71
N ASN A 413 -18.81 -8.62 -17.09
CA ASN A 413 -19.05 -9.72 -18.03
C ASN A 413 -19.72 -10.96 -17.39
N LEU A 414 -19.93 -10.97 -16.08
CA LEU A 414 -20.61 -12.07 -15.38
C LEU A 414 -22.00 -11.70 -14.87
N LYS A 415 -22.45 -10.46 -15.03
CA LYS A 415 -23.77 -9.97 -14.60
C LYS A 415 -24.85 -10.41 -15.61
N PRO A 416 -25.80 -11.31 -15.26
CA PRO A 416 -26.93 -11.68 -16.14
C PRO A 416 -27.86 -10.50 -16.39
N ALA A 417 -28.37 -10.34 -17.61
CA ALA A 417 -29.22 -9.21 -18.01
C ALA A 417 -30.55 -9.14 -17.23
N GLU A 418 -31.15 -10.27 -16.87
CA GLU A 418 -32.38 -10.31 -16.08
C GLU A 418 -32.17 -9.76 -14.65
N THR A 419 -31.06 -10.13 -14.01
CA THR A 419 -30.74 -9.70 -12.63
C THR A 419 -30.16 -8.29 -12.59
N PHE A 420 -29.46 -7.86 -13.67
CA PHE A 420 -28.76 -6.57 -13.81
C PHE A 420 -29.10 -5.91 -15.16
N PRO A 421 -30.34 -5.39 -15.35
CA PRO A 421 -30.72 -4.78 -16.61
C PRO A 421 -29.90 -3.56 -17.01
N GLU A 422 -29.30 -2.87 -16.04
CA GLU A 422 -28.39 -1.74 -16.26
C GLU A 422 -27.08 -2.13 -16.97
N ASN A 423 -26.72 -3.42 -16.97
CA ASN A 423 -25.48 -3.92 -17.56
C ASN A 423 -25.45 -3.82 -19.10
N ASP A 424 -26.60 -3.67 -19.75
CA ASP A 424 -26.69 -3.43 -21.20
C ASP A 424 -26.01 -2.13 -21.65
N LYS A 425 -25.81 -1.19 -20.72
CA LYS A 425 -25.09 0.06 -20.98
C LYS A 425 -23.57 -0.11 -21.02
N VAL A 426 -23.02 -1.21 -20.49
CA VAL A 426 -21.58 -1.40 -20.31
C VAL A 426 -20.94 -1.85 -21.61
N TRP A 427 -20.22 -0.96 -22.30
CA TRP A 427 -19.68 -1.16 -23.64
C TRP A 427 -18.65 -2.30 -23.76
N PHE A 428 -18.01 -2.70 -22.68
CA PHE A 428 -17.03 -3.81 -22.63
C PHE A 428 -17.63 -5.11 -22.08
N SER A 429 -18.92 -5.17 -21.83
CA SER A 429 -19.66 -6.38 -21.42
C SER A 429 -20.01 -7.19 -22.66
N ILE A 430 -19.10 -8.04 -23.11
CA ILE A 430 -19.15 -8.75 -24.40
C ILE A 430 -19.53 -10.23 -24.27
N LEU A 431 -19.52 -10.82 -23.07
CA LEU A 431 -19.88 -12.22 -22.88
C LEU A 431 -21.39 -12.41 -23.16
N PRO A 432 -21.80 -13.35 -24.03
CA PRO A 432 -23.23 -13.62 -24.28
C PRO A 432 -23.98 -14.01 -23.00
N ASP A 433 -25.21 -13.51 -22.85
CA ASP A 433 -25.98 -13.64 -21.62
C ASP A 433 -26.22 -15.08 -21.18
N GLN A 434 -26.41 -16.00 -22.13
CA GLN A 434 -26.54 -17.43 -21.84
C GLN A 434 -25.39 -18.00 -20.98
N TYR A 435 -24.17 -17.54 -21.21
CA TYR A 435 -23.00 -17.97 -20.41
C TYR A 435 -22.98 -17.30 -19.04
N ARG A 436 -23.42 -16.04 -18.95
CA ARG A 436 -23.54 -15.31 -17.68
C ARG A 436 -24.53 -16.00 -16.76
N VAL A 437 -25.72 -16.34 -17.29
CA VAL A 437 -26.78 -17.07 -16.57
C VAL A 437 -26.24 -18.42 -16.10
N THR A 438 -25.67 -19.24 -17.01
CA THR A 438 -25.16 -20.57 -16.66
C THR A 438 -24.08 -20.52 -15.57
N ILE A 439 -23.15 -19.56 -15.64
CA ILE A 439 -22.10 -19.38 -14.62
C ILE A 439 -22.74 -18.97 -13.31
N SER A 440 -23.64 -17.98 -13.33
CA SER A 440 -24.33 -17.49 -12.13
C SER A 440 -25.08 -18.61 -11.42
N GLU A 441 -25.95 -19.33 -12.11
CA GLU A 441 -26.72 -20.46 -11.57
C GLU A 441 -25.84 -21.56 -10.98
N THR A 442 -24.74 -21.89 -11.69
CA THR A 442 -23.78 -22.90 -11.21
C THR A 442 -23.19 -22.49 -9.86
N PHE A 443 -22.73 -21.24 -9.72
CA PHE A 443 -22.10 -20.78 -8.48
C PHE A 443 -23.12 -20.49 -7.37
N VAL A 444 -24.32 -20.03 -7.69
CA VAL A 444 -25.45 -19.92 -6.75
C VAL A 444 -25.73 -21.28 -6.12
N SER A 445 -25.83 -22.33 -6.95
CA SER A 445 -26.07 -23.71 -6.48
C SER A 445 -24.88 -24.26 -5.66
N LEU A 446 -23.64 -23.98 -6.10
CA LEU A 446 -22.42 -24.52 -5.46
C LEU A 446 -22.10 -23.85 -4.13
N LEU A 447 -22.29 -22.54 -4.04
CA LEU A 447 -21.85 -21.72 -2.89
C LEU A 447 -23.00 -21.33 -1.95
N GLY A 448 -24.26 -21.56 -2.33
CA GLY A 448 -25.42 -21.14 -1.53
C GLY A 448 -25.56 -19.61 -1.43
N ILE A 449 -25.13 -18.87 -2.44
CA ILE A 449 -25.18 -17.40 -2.51
C ILE A 449 -26.35 -16.94 -3.37
N THR A 450 -26.66 -15.64 -3.33
CA THR A 450 -27.72 -15.08 -4.18
C THR A 450 -27.22 -14.79 -5.59
N GLU A 451 -28.14 -14.69 -6.57
CA GLU A 451 -27.80 -14.33 -7.97
C GLU A 451 -27.11 -12.97 -8.05
N ARG A 452 -27.46 -12.02 -7.18
CA ARG A 452 -26.81 -10.71 -7.10
C ARG A 452 -25.38 -10.75 -6.57
N GLU A 453 -25.07 -11.70 -5.69
CA GLU A 453 -23.72 -11.88 -5.15
C GLU A 453 -22.81 -12.69 -6.10
N ALA A 454 -23.39 -13.52 -6.97
CA ALA A 454 -22.64 -14.46 -7.79
C ALA A 454 -21.56 -13.82 -8.68
N PRO A 455 -21.82 -12.75 -9.47
CA PRO A 455 -20.79 -12.14 -10.33
C PRO A 455 -19.57 -11.66 -9.55
N PHE A 456 -19.79 -10.97 -8.43
CA PHE A 456 -18.71 -10.49 -7.57
C PHE A 456 -17.91 -11.64 -6.93
N MET A 457 -18.59 -12.64 -6.36
CA MET A 457 -17.93 -13.76 -5.69
C MET A 457 -17.15 -14.65 -6.67
N VAL A 458 -17.70 -14.92 -7.85
CA VAL A 458 -17.00 -15.68 -8.91
C VAL A 458 -15.75 -14.94 -9.36
N THR A 459 -15.87 -13.65 -9.66
CA THR A 459 -14.74 -12.81 -10.05
C THR A 459 -13.66 -12.79 -8.96
N ARG A 460 -14.07 -12.65 -7.70
CA ARG A 460 -13.16 -12.61 -6.56
C ARG A 460 -12.41 -13.93 -6.37
N ILE A 461 -13.11 -15.07 -6.49
CA ILE A 461 -12.47 -16.39 -6.42
C ILE A 461 -11.47 -16.55 -7.56
N ALA A 462 -11.85 -16.21 -8.79
CA ALA A 462 -10.99 -16.33 -9.96
C ALA A 462 -9.74 -15.44 -9.86
N THR A 463 -9.90 -14.16 -9.54
CA THR A 463 -8.77 -13.23 -9.40
C THR A 463 -7.87 -13.59 -8.22
N SER A 464 -8.43 -14.09 -7.12
CA SER A 464 -7.65 -14.60 -5.98
C SER A 464 -6.85 -15.84 -6.33
N ALA A 465 -7.43 -16.80 -7.07
CA ALA A 465 -6.73 -18.00 -7.53
C ALA A 465 -5.57 -17.64 -8.48
N ILE A 466 -5.80 -16.76 -9.45
CA ILE A 466 -4.77 -16.25 -10.35
C ILE A 466 -3.66 -15.56 -9.55
N PHE A 467 -4.02 -14.71 -8.60
CA PHE A 467 -3.05 -14.03 -7.74
C PHE A 467 -2.20 -15.02 -6.92
N ILE A 468 -2.81 -16.03 -6.31
CA ILE A 468 -2.07 -17.06 -5.54
C ILE A 468 -1.04 -17.75 -6.42
N LEU A 469 -1.40 -18.14 -7.64
CA LEU A 469 -0.47 -18.75 -8.60
C LEU A 469 0.70 -17.81 -8.95
N ILE A 470 0.41 -16.53 -9.18
CA ILE A 470 1.44 -15.51 -9.44
C ILE A 470 2.35 -15.33 -8.22
N ALA A 471 1.80 -15.22 -7.02
CA ALA A 471 2.58 -15.05 -5.78
C ALA A 471 3.51 -16.23 -5.51
N LEU A 472 3.00 -17.46 -5.67
CA LEU A 472 3.80 -18.69 -5.53
C LEU A 472 4.90 -18.77 -6.61
N TRP A 473 4.59 -18.42 -7.85
CA TRP A 473 5.57 -18.37 -8.94
C TRP A 473 6.66 -17.32 -8.69
N LEU A 474 6.29 -16.12 -8.23
CA LEU A 474 7.24 -15.06 -7.88
C LEU A 474 8.14 -15.48 -6.71
N ALA A 475 7.58 -16.11 -5.68
CA ALA A 475 8.33 -16.63 -4.56
C ALA A 475 9.31 -17.74 -4.98
N TRP A 476 8.87 -18.68 -5.77
CA TRP A 476 9.72 -19.74 -6.34
C TRP A 476 10.85 -19.17 -7.20
N LYS A 477 10.53 -18.22 -8.08
CA LYS A 477 11.50 -17.54 -8.95
C LYS A 477 12.54 -16.77 -8.13
N ALA A 478 12.12 -16.04 -7.08
CA ALA A 478 13.02 -15.36 -6.17
C ALA A 478 13.98 -16.36 -5.50
N GLY A 479 13.45 -17.48 -4.97
CA GLY A 479 14.27 -18.53 -4.37
C GLY A 479 15.27 -19.17 -5.33
N LYS A 480 14.88 -19.37 -6.60
CA LYS A 480 15.78 -19.87 -7.65
C LYS A 480 16.87 -18.86 -8.02
N ASN A 481 16.51 -17.59 -8.12
CA ASN A 481 17.44 -16.53 -8.50
C ASN A 481 18.40 -16.18 -7.36
N LEU A 482 18.00 -16.37 -6.11
CA LEU A 482 18.80 -16.03 -4.93
C LEU A 482 20.17 -16.73 -4.91
N SER A 483 20.26 -17.93 -5.48
CA SER A 483 21.52 -18.71 -5.60
C SER A 483 22.42 -18.22 -6.74
N LYS A 484 21.86 -17.45 -7.68
CA LYS A 484 22.55 -17.00 -8.90
C LYS A 484 22.78 -15.48 -8.90
N SER A 485 22.12 -14.74 -8.05
CA SER A 485 22.17 -13.27 -8.02
C SER A 485 23.37 -12.79 -7.23
N SER A 486 24.10 -11.85 -7.81
CA SER A 486 25.13 -11.07 -7.11
C SER A 486 24.53 -10.07 -6.10
N ASP A 487 23.23 -9.76 -6.22
CA ASP A 487 22.50 -8.84 -5.36
C ASP A 487 21.16 -9.45 -4.88
N PRO A 488 21.20 -10.22 -3.76
CA PRO A 488 20.01 -10.78 -3.16
C PRO A 488 18.97 -9.74 -2.72
N ALA A 489 19.43 -8.55 -2.30
CA ALA A 489 18.56 -7.49 -1.81
C ALA A 489 17.69 -6.91 -2.94
N ALA A 490 18.28 -6.65 -4.11
CA ALA A 490 17.54 -6.18 -5.27
C ALA A 490 16.52 -7.21 -5.76
N GLU A 491 16.86 -8.51 -5.77
CA GLU A 491 15.94 -9.57 -6.20
C GLU A 491 14.73 -9.69 -5.26
N ILE A 492 14.94 -9.59 -3.94
CA ILE A 492 13.84 -9.63 -2.96
C ILE A 492 12.99 -8.37 -3.05
N GLY A 493 13.61 -7.18 -3.13
CA GLY A 493 12.88 -5.92 -3.29
C GLY A 493 12.00 -5.92 -4.54
N LYS A 494 12.53 -6.42 -5.67
CA LYS A 494 11.77 -6.60 -6.91
C LYS A 494 10.63 -7.59 -6.77
N SER A 495 10.87 -8.73 -6.12
CA SER A 495 9.84 -9.76 -5.93
C SER A 495 8.74 -9.29 -4.99
N ALA A 496 9.08 -8.57 -3.91
CA ALA A 496 8.11 -7.92 -3.02
C ALA A 496 7.26 -6.89 -3.78
N PHE A 497 7.89 -6.03 -4.59
CA PHE A 497 7.18 -5.08 -5.45
C PHE A 497 6.15 -5.78 -6.34
N LEU A 498 6.61 -6.77 -7.12
CA LEU A 498 5.75 -7.46 -8.09
C LEU A 498 4.60 -8.20 -7.41
N THR A 499 4.84 -8.83 -6.24
CA THR A 499 3.78 -9.50 -5.48
C THR A 499 2.71 -8.49 -5.03
N LEU A 500 3.12 -7.35 -4.48
CA LEU A 500 2.18 -6.30 -4.03
C LEU A 500 1.48 -5.61 -5.20
N ALA A 501 2.17 -5.35 -6.30
CA ALA A 501 1.60 -4.74 -7.50
C ALA A 501 0.55 -5.63 -8.16
N TRP A 502 0.81 -6.95 -8.29
CA TRP A 502 -0.17 -7.90 -8.81
C TRP A 502 -1.35 -8.10 -7.86
N PHE A 503 -1.11 -8.09 -6.55
CA PHE A 503 -2.20 -8.12 -5.57
C PHE A 503 -3.13 -6.92 -5.72
N TRP A 504 -2.56 -5.71 -5.81
CA TRP A 504 -3.33 -4.49 -6.03
C TRP A 504 -4.11 -4.56 -7.35
N LEU A 505 -3.49 -4.98 -8.44
CA LEU A 505 -4.09 -5.01 -9.77
C LEU A 505 -5.22 -6.03 -9.93
N LEU A 506 -5.19 -7.13 -9.16
CA LEU A 506 -6.23 -8.18 -9.18
C LEU A 506 -7.24 -8.04 -8.04
N SER A 507 -7.08 -7.01 -7.20
CA SER A 507 -8.02 -6.71 -6.11
C SER A 507 -9.29 -6.05 -6.65
N PRO A 508 -10.47 -6.29 -6.04
CA PRO A 508 -11.70 -5.58 -6.36
C PRO A 508 -11.69 -4.10 -5.95
N THR A 509 -10.61 -3.66 -5.31
CA THR A 509 -10.48 -2.30 -4.82
C THR A 509 -9.06 -1.81 -5.10
N GLN A 510 -8.95 -0.87 -6.04
CA GLN A 510 -7.66 -0.31 -6.47
C GLN A 510 -7.56 1.16 -6.11
N ASN A 511 -8.02 1.53 -4.92
CA ASN A 511 -7.96 2.89 -4.41
C ASN A 511 -6.53 3.45 -4.42
N PRO A 512 -6.34 4.77 -4.62
CA PRO A 512 -5.03 5.40 -4.70
C PRO A 512 -4.11 5.08 -3.53
N TRP A 513 -4.63 5.08 -2.29
CA TRP A 513 -3.84 4.78 -1.09
C TRP A 513 -3.35 3.34 -1.01
N TYR A 514 -3.97 2.39 -1.71
CA TYR A 514 -3.48 1.01 -1.75
C TYR A 514 -2.20 0.86 -2.58
N TRP A 515 -1.95 1.76 -3.55
CA TRP A 515 -0.69 1.76 -4.28
C TRP A 515 0.53 2.06 -3.39
N ILE A 516 0.34 2.71 -2.23
CA ILE A 516 1.40 2.95 -1.23
C ILE A 516 2.06 1.65 -0.79
N TRP A 517 1.36 0.51 -0.80
CA TRP A 517 1.88 -0.78 -0.39
C TRP A 517 3.10 -1.23 -1.21
N ALA A 518 3.10 -0.95 -2.50
CA ALA A 518 4.16 -1.32 -3.43
C ALA A 518 5.27 -0.25 -3.53
N LEU A 519 4.97 1.03 -3.25
CA LEU A 519 5.87 2.17 -3.49
C LEU A 519 7.24 2.06 -2.81
N PRO A 520 7.42 1.52 -1.58
CA PRO A 520 8.73 1.37 -0.95
C PRO A 520 9.68 0.49 -1.77
N PHE A 521 9.14 -0.42 -2.58
CA PHE A 521 9.88 -1.37 -3.38
C PHE A 521 9.99 -0.97 -4.86
N LEU A 522 9.35 0.11 -5.29
CA LEU A 522 9.42 0.64 -6.65
C LEU A 522 10.86 0.89 -7.14
N PRO A 523 11.80 1.38 -6.31
CA PRO A 523 13.20 1.58 -6.71
C PRO A 523 13.92 0.32 -7.24
N PHE A 524 13.44 -0.88 -6.88
CA PHE A 524 14.04 -2.15 -7.29
C PHE A 524 13.56 -2.66 -8.65
N VAL A 525 12.62 -1.95 -9.28
CA VAL A 525 12.03 -2.32 -10.57
C VAL A 525 12.52 -1.39 -11.67
N ARG A 526 13.04 -1.96 -12.76
CA ARG A 526 13.61 -1.19 -13.87
C ARG A 526 12.57 -0.67 -14.87
N ASN A 527 11.30 -1.02 -14.71
CA ASN A 527 10.24 -0.62 -15.64
C ASN A 527 9.63 0.72 -15.20
N ARG A 528 9.74 1.73 -16.08
CA ARG A 528 9.27 3.10 -15.79
C ARG A 528 7.75 3.25 -15.82
N ALA A 529 7.04 2.32 -16.45
CA ALA A 529 5.58 2.33 -16.48
C ALA A 529 4.97 2.30 -15.06
N TRP A 530 5.62 1.62 -14.12
CA TRP A 530 5.18 1.57 -12.72
C TRP A 530 5.25 2.91 -11.98
N ILE A 531 6.13 3.83 -12.42
CA ILE A 531 6.18 5.19 -11.85
C ILE A 531 4.93 5.96 -12.28
N ALA A 532 4.45 5.75 -13.52
CA ALA A 532 3.27 6.42 -14.04
C ALA A 532 2.01 6.09 -13.23
N VAL A 533 1.89 4.88 -12.67
CA VAL A 533 0.77 4.52 -11.79
C VAL A 533 0.59 5.53 -10.66
N SER A 534 1.71 5.97 -10.03
CA SER A 534 1.66 6.90 -8.89
C SER A 534 1.07 8.29 -9.21
N GLY A 535 0.97 8.63 -10.50
CA GLY A 535 0.31 9.86 -10.93
C GLY A 535 -1.08 9.59 -11.49
N LEU A 536 -1.20 8.56 -12.33
CA LEU A 536 -2.46 8.25 -13.02
C LEU A 536 -3.57 7.80 -12.06
N VAL A 537 -3.23 7.07 -11.00
CA VAL A 537 -4.20 6.65 -9.98
C VAL A 537 -4.89 7.83 -9.26
N LEU A 538 -4.33 9.05 -9.32
CA LEU A 538 -4.98 10.24 -8.79
C LEU A 538 -6.17 10.70 -9.65
N ILE A 539 -6.32 10.19 -10.88
CA ILE A 539 -7.50 10.41 -11.73
C ILE A 539 -8.77 9.90 -11.03
N TYR A 540 -8.67 8.92 -10.14
CA TYR A 540 -9.75 8.47 -9.25
C TYR A 540 -10.57 9.63 -8.64
N TYR A 541 -9.93 10.73 -8.27
CA TYR A 541 -10.63 11.86 -7.65
C TYR A 541 -11.56 12.61 -8.62
N MET A 542 -11.45 12.38 -9.95
CA MET A 542 -12.44 12.82 -10.92
C MET A 542 -13.83 12.21 -10.69
N ARG A 543 -13.91 11.01 -10.08
CA ARG A 543 -15.16 10.34 -9.74
C ARG A 543 -16.06 11.22 -8.89
N PHE A 544 -15.47 11.92 -7.92
CA PHE A 544 -16.22 12.83 -7.06
C PHE A 544 -16.72 14.06 -7.83
N TRP A 545 -15.87 14.65 -8.69
CA TRP A 545 -16.28 15.80 -9.50
C TRP A 545 -17.43 15.43 -10.44
N LEU A 546 -17.31 14.32 -11.13
CA LEU A 546 -18.36 13.79 -12.01
C LEU A 546 -19.64 13.48 -11.24
N GLY A 547 -19.53 12.80 -10.08
CA GLY A 547 -20.67 12.47 -9.23
C GLY A 547 -21.40 13.71 -8.70
N TYR A 548 -20.70 14.81 -8.42
CA TYR A 548 -21.34 16.05 -7.93
C TYR A 548 -22.00 16.88 -9.04
N HIS A 549 -21.40 16.90 -10.25
CA HIS A 549 -21.87 17.75 -11.35
C HIS A 549 -22.87 17.05 -12.27
N TYR A 550 -22.87 15.71 -12.27
CA TYR A 550 -23.71 14.86 -13.13
C TYR A 550 -24.46 13.81 -12.30
N TYR A 551 -24.96 14.22 -11.17
CA TYR A 551 -25.75 13.37 -10.27
C TYR A 551 -27.10 13.00 -10.87
N ASP A 552 -27.79 13.96 -11.50
CA ASP A 552 -29.15 13.90 -12.03
C ASP A 552 -29.23 14.01 -13.55
N LYS A 553 -28.10 14.06 -14.23
CA LYS A 553 -28.01 14.18 -15.69
C LYS A 553 -26.85 13.36 -16.23
N THR A 554 -26.95 12.96 -17.48
CA THR A 554 -25.91 12.20 -18.17
C THR A 554 -24.72 13.07 -18.57
N VAL A 555 -23.52 12.47 -18.64
CA VAL A 555 -22.27 13.14 -18.98
C VAL A 555 -22.16 13.24 -20.51
N PHE A 556 -21.96 14.44 -21.06
CA PHE A 556 -21.71 14.68 -22.50
C PHE A 556 -22.67 13.94 -23.43
N GLU A 557 -23.99 13.93 -23.09
CA GLU A 557 -25.03 13.24 -23.86
C GLU A 557 -24.83 11.72 -24.02
N THR A 558 -24.00 11.11 -23.17
CA THR A 558 -23.85 9.65 -23.09
C THR A 558 -25.01 9.03 -22.31
N ASN A 559 -25.05 7.68 -22.23
CA ASN A 559 -26.03 6.96 -21.41
C ASN A 559 -25.61 6.84 -19.91
N TYR A 560 -24.52 7.50 -19.50
CA TYR A 560 -23.93 7.34 -18.17
C TYR A 560 -24.12 8.57 -17.30
N TYR A 561 -24.52 8.35 -16.05
CA TYR A 561 -24.43 9.34 -14.97
C TYR A 561 -22.98 9.52 -14.51
N GLY A 562 -22.71 10.52 -13.69
CA GLY A 562 -21.34 10.92 -13.35
C GLY A 562 -20.45 9.80 -12.82
N THR A 563 -20.94 8.98 -11.87
CA THR A 563 -20.18 7.85 -11.32
C THR A 563 -20.04 6.71 -12.31
N GLU A 564 -21.09 6.37 -13.08
CA GLU A 564 -21.05 5.36 -14.13
C GLU A 564 -20.05 5.76 -15.25
N TYR A 565 -20.06 7.05 -15.64
CA TYR A 565 -19.13 7.57 -16.64
C TYR A 565 -17.68 7.46 -16.17
N PHE A 566 -17.44 7.69 -14.87
CA PHE A 566 -16.12 7.44 -14.31
C PHE A 566 -15.75 5.97 -14.42
N ASP A 567 -16.57 5.08 -13.89
CA ASP A 567 -16.29 3.65 -13.79
C ASP A 567 -16.13 2.99 -15.19
N PHE A 568 -16.94 3.38 -16.19
CA PHE A 568 -16.95 2.74 -17.51
C PHE A 568 -16.12 3.45 -18.59
N VAL A 569 -15.72 4.71 -18.37
CA VAL A 569 -14.96 5.48 -19.36
C VAL A 569 -13.67 6.05 -18.79
N VAL A 570 -13.73 6.80 -17.67
CA VAL A 570 -12.56 7.52 -17.15
C VAL A 570 -11.52 6.55 -16.56
N THR A 571 -11.94 5.47 -15.95
CA THR A 571 -11.06 4.40 -15.43
C THR A 571 -10.08 3.88 -16.50
N TRP A 572 -10.47 3.85 -17.78
CA TRP A 572 -9.57 3.45 -18.85
C TRP A 572 -8.41 4.45 -19.08
N PHE A 573 -8.63 5.73 -18.83
CA PHE A 573 -7.55 6.73 -18.87
C PHE A 573 -6.60 6.62 -17.69
N GLU A 574 -7.06 6.08 -16.58
CA GLU A 574 -6.22 5.79 -15.42
C GLU A 574 -5.34 4.56 -15.65
N PHE A 575 -5.90 3.47 -16.19
CA PHE A 575 -5.21 2.17 -16.25
C PHE A 575 -4.56 1.87 -17.60
N ALA A 576 -5.21 2.13 -18.73
CA ALA A 576 -4.71 1.71 -20.04
C ALA A 576 -3.35 2.31 -20.43
N PRO A 577 -3.01 3.59 -20.17
CA PRO A 577 -1.75 4.16 -20.62
C PRO A 577 -0.52 3.44 -20.08
N TRP A 578 -0.51 3.16 -18.79
CA TRP A 578 0.64 2.49 -18.17
C TRP A 578 0.65 0.98 -18.43
N LEU A 579 -0.51 0.34 -18.59
CA LEU A 579 -0.60 -1.07 -19.00
C LEU A 579 -0.04 -1.29 -20.41
N VAL A 580 -0.42 -0.42 -21.36
CA VAL A 580 0.13 -0.43 -22.72
C VAL A 580 1.64 -0.19 -22.71
N TRP A 581 2.10 0.77 -21.92
CA TRP A 581 3.54 1.02 -21.75
C TRP A 581 4.27 -0.20 -21.17
N LEU A 582 3.71 -0.80 -20.11
CA LEU A 582 4.26 -2.00 -19.46
C LEU A 582 4.38 -3.18 -20.45
N ALA A 583 3.34 -3.42 -21.22
CA ALA A 583 3.33 -4.44 -22.27
C ALA A 583 4.36 -4.16 -23.36
N GLY A 584 4.38 -2.94 -23.89
CA GLY A 584 5.31 -2.52 -24.93
C GLY A 584 6.78 -2.63 -24.49
N GLU A 585 7.11 -2.21 -23.27
CA GLU A 585 8.47 -2.34 -22.73
C GLU A 585 8.87 -3.82 -22.53
N SER A 586 7.92 -4.67 -22.14
CA SER A 586 8.15 -6.11 -21.98
C SER A 586 8.43 -6.79 -23.32
N VAL A 587 7.67 -6.47 -24.35
CA VAL A 587 7.88 -6.96 -25.73
C VAL A 587 9.24 -6.48 -26.27
N TYR A 588 9.54 -5.20 -26.16
CA TYR A 588 10.81 -4.61 -26.61
C TYR A 588 12.03 -5.30 -25.96
N ARG A 589 11.99 -5.55 -24.64
CA ARG A 589 13.06 -6.26 -23.93
C ARG A 589 13.20 -7.71 -24.40
N SER A 590 12.08 -8.39 -24.67
CA SER A 590 12.08 -9.76 -25.17
C SER A 590 12.75 -9.87 -26.55
N ILE A 591 12.42 -8.95 -27.46
CA ILE A 591 13.02 -8.88 -28.82
C ILE A 591 14.52 -8.61 -28.70
N ARG A 592 14.92 -7.59 -27.92
CA ARG A 592 16.33 -7.22 -27.74
C ARG A 592 17.19 -8.36 -27.18
N ASN A 593 16.65 -9.15 -26.25
CA ASN A 593 17.37 -10.29 -25.69
C ASN A 593 17.54 -11.41 -26.73
N ARG A 594 16.53 -11.65 -27.58
CA ARG A 594 16.61 -12.66 -28.65
C ARG A 594 17.62 -12.27 -29.75
N THR A 595 17.78 -10.98 -30.03
CA THR A 595 18.77 -10.52 -31.01
C THR A 595 20.20 -10.64 -30.49
N LYS A 596 20.44 -10.41 -29.19
CA LYS A 596 21.77 -10.63 -28.58
C LYS A 596 22.20 -12.09 -28.56
N THR A 597 21.30 -13.03 -28.24
CA THR A 597 21.60 -14.48 -28.25
C THR A 597 21.78 -15.05 -29.64
N LYS A 598 21.51 -14.31 -30.73
CA LYS A 598 21.78 -14.74 -32.12
C LYS A 598 23.08 -14.13 -32.67
N SER A 599 23.67 -13.15 -31.96
CA SER A 599 24.94 -12.52 -32.38
C SER A 599 26.16 -13.05 -31.61
N ASP A 600 25.93 -13.79 -30.53
CA ASP A 600 26.90 -14.58 -29.80
C ASP A 600 26.80 -16.08 -30.26
#